data_04a965052ac1275d0c9fd7eb18ebc8c9
#
_entry.id   04a965052ac1275d0c9fd7eb18ebc8c9
#
_cell.length_a   1.000
_cell.length_b   1.000
_cell.length_c   1.000
_cell.angle_alpha   90.00
_cell.angle_beta   90.00
_cell.angle_gamma   90.00
#
_symmetry.space_group_name_H-M   'P 1'
#
loop_
_entity.id
_entity.type
_entity.pdbx_description
1 polymer ?
#
loop_
_entity_poly.entity_id
_entity_poly.type
_entity_poly.pdbx_seq_one_letter_code
_entity_poly.pdbx_strand_id
1 'polypeptide(L)'
;DGGIYEKITDVSQLNTDDVVVFANEAAGVATADAKKTLFTAVYTKFEDGKLYGNSMVQEFKLTKNTSDWYIRYNTTGHKYLCATSSGVGSTTKIDKNVFASINIEGGDATIQFTKTRYDNNNFAFSPTGLFFSTNTGMQGDFQIYRLIQGSNGISNAIVDEKPADNRMFNLAGQQVGDDYKGIVIQNGKKFMKK
;
A
#
# COMPACT_ATOMS: atom_id res chain seq x y z
N ASP A 1 7.54 -10.11 -11.21
CA ASP A 1 6.79 -10.38 -9.98
C ASP A 1 6.44 -9.03 -9.33
N GLY A 2 5.19 -8.86 -8.93
CA GLY A 2 4.68 -7.68 -8.23
C GLY A 2 4.63 -7.90 -6.71
N GLY A 3 4.19 -6.86 -5.97
CA GLY A 3 3.95 -6.95 -4.54
C GLY A 3 2.72 -7.78 -4.19
N ILE A 4 2.63 -8.16 -2.90
CA ILE A 4 1.41 -8.70 -2.30
C ILE A 4 0.83 -7.62 -1.39
N TYR A 5 -0.47 -7.38 -1.52
CA TYR A 5 -1.17 -6.32 -0.82
C TYR A 5 -2.37 -6.90 -0.08
N GLU A 6 -2.67 -6.38 1.11
CA GLU A 6 -3.86 -6.74 1.89
C GLU A 6 -4.95 -5.69 1.74
N LYS A 7 -6.21 -6.12 1.71
CA LYS A 7 -7.38 -5.24 1.66
C LYS A 7 -7.51 -4.45 2.96
N ILE A 8 -7.67 -3.14 2.84
CA ILE A 8 -8.00 -2.25 3.95
C ILE A 8 -9.51 -2.16 4.06
N THR A 9 -10.06 -2.45 5.23
CA THR A 9 -11.50 -2.48 5.47
C THR A 9 -12.00 -1.34 6.34
N ASP A 10 -11.08 -0.60 6.97
CA ASP A 10 -11.37 0.55 7.81
C ASP A 10 -10.28 1.61 7.66
N VAL A 11 -10.68 2.88 7.59
CA VAL A 11 -9.74 4.01 7.39
C VAL A 11 -8.71 4.15 8.51
N SER A 12 -9.02 3.67 9.74
CA SER A 12 -8.07 3.69 10.86
C SER A 12 -6.86 2.78 10.67
N GLN A 13 -6.93 1.84 9.73
CA GLN A 13 -5.82 0.97 9.35
C GLN A 13 -4.77 1.67 8.47
N LEU A 14 -5.11 2.84 7.89
CA LEU A 14 -4.19 3.60 7.02
C LEU A 14 -3.25 4.47 7.85
N ASN A 15 -1.98 4.44 7.48
CA ASN A 15 -0.93 5.22 8.12
C ASN A 15 -0.16 6.07 7.10
N THR A 16 0.51 7.11 7.60
CA THR A 16 1.52 7.82 6.80
C THR A 16 2.61 6.85 6.38
N ASP A 17 3.05 7.00 5.15
CA ASP A 17 4.04 6.17 4.47
C ASP A 17 3.56 4.79 4.01
N ASP A 18 2.31 4.42 4.25
CA ASP A 18 1.73 3.22 3.64
C ASP A 18 1.86 3.30 2.11
N VAL A 19 2.31 2.19 1.52
CA VAL A 19 2.30 1.98 0.08
C VAL A 19 1.02 1.23 -0.25
N VAL A 20 0.21 1.81 -1.14
CA VAL A 20 -1.11 1.28 -1.48
C VAL A 20 -1.31 1.18 -2.99
N VAL A 21 -2.26 0.36 -3.39
CA VAL A 21 -2.82 0.29 -4.74
C VAL A 21 -4.34 0.46 -4.66
N PHE A 22 -4.93 1.06 -5.69
CA PHE A 22 -6.38 1.13 -5.84
C PHE A 22 -6.81 0.03 -6.82
N ALA A 23 -7.87 -0.67 -6.46
CA ALA A 23 -8.31 -1.84 -7.24
C ALA A 23 -9.82 -1.96 -7.23
N ASN A 24 -10.38 -2.58 -8.27
CA ASN A 24 -11.74 -3.09 -8.23
C ASN A 24 -11.69 -4.61 -8.23
N GLU A 25 -12.00 -5.21 -7.09
CA GLU A 25 -11.92 -6.66 -6.87
C GLU A 25 -12.93 -7.41 -7.74
N ALA A 26 -14.14 -6.87 -7.90
CA ALA A 26 -15.19 -7.49 -8.70
C ALA A 26 -14.82 -7.56 -10.20
N ALA A 27 -14.11 -6.58 -10.72
CA ALA A 27 -13.59 -6.58 -12.08
C ALA A 27 -12.22 -7.30 -12.22
N GLY A 28 -11.58 -7.65 -11.10
CA GLY A 28 -10.28 -8.31 -11.10
C GLY A 28 -9.13 -7.41 -11.55
N VAL A 29 -9.20 -6.10 -11.32
CA VAL A 29 -8.22 -5.14 -11.85
C VAL A 29 -7.70 -4.19 -10.77
N ALA A 30 -6.49 -3.68 -11.01
CA ALA A 30 -5.87 -2.63 -10.20
C ALA A 30 -5.41 -1.46 -11.09
N THR A 31 -5.11 -0.31 -10.46
CA THR A 31 -4.50 0.83 -11.14
C THR A 31 -3.18 0.48 -11.80
N ALA A 32 -3.00 0.92 -13.03
CA ALA A 32 -1.79 0.76 -13.83
C ALA A 32 -1.29 2.13 -14.33
N ASP A 33 -0.79 2.19 -15.55
CA ASP A 33 -0.16 3.38 -16.12
C ASP A 33 -1.02 4.64 -16.03
N ALA A 34 -0.39 5.73 -15.60
CA ALA A 34 -0.98 7.06 -15.66
C ALA A 34 -1.05 7.55 -17.11
N LYS A 35 -2.24 7.97 -17.53
CA LYS A 35 -2.48 8.75 -18.74
C LYS A 35 -2.76 10.21 -18.35
N LYS A 36 -3.06 11.05 -19.31
CA LYS A 36 -3.23 12.49 -19.06
C LYS A 36 -4.27 12.83 -17.97
N THR A 37 -5.37 12.06 -17.90
CA THR A 37 -6.52 12.35 -17.01
C THR A 37 -7.07 11.12 -16.32
N LEU A 38 -6.39 9.98 -16.40
CA LEU A 38 -6.85 8.70 -15.84
C LEU A 38 -5.68 7.75 -15.59
N PHE A 39 -5.95 6.69 -14.84
CA PHE A 39 -5.10 5.49 -14.76
C PHE A 39 -5.76 4.36 -15.55
N THR A 40 -5.00 3.69 -16.39
CA THR A 40 -5.46 2.43 -16.98
C THR A 40 -5.59 1.37 -15.88
N ALA A 41 -6.33 0.31 -16.17
CA ALA A 41 -6.44 -0.85 -15.29
C ALA A 41 -5.67 -2.04 -15.85
N VAL A 42 -5.13 -2.84 -14.95
CA VAL A 42 -4.46 -4.11 -15.27
C VAL A 42 -5.08 -5.24 -14.48
N TYR A 43 -5.27 -6.40 -15.11
CA TYR A 43 -5.76 -7.59 -14.43
C TYR A 43 -4.76 -8.08 -13.40
N THR A 44 -5.26 -8.42 -12.22
CA THR A 44 -4.51 -8.94 -11.08
C THR A 44 -5.25 -10.11 -10.44
N LYS A 45 -4.54 -10.93 -9.66
CA LYS A 45 -5.16 -12.02 -8.89
C LYS A 45 -5.60 -11.49 -7.54
N PHE A 46 -6.81 -11.85 -7.13
CA PHE A 46 -7.35 -11.64 -5.79
C PHE A 46 -7.64 -12.99 -5.13
N GLU A 47 -7.21 -13.15 -3.88
CA GLU A 47 -7.41 -14.37 -3.11
C GLU A 47 -7.30 -14.07 -1.61
N ASP A 48 -8.25 -14.53 -0.81
CA ASP A 48 -8.26 -14.38 0.66
C ASP A 48 -8.04 -12.95 1.15
N GLY A 49 -8.69 -11.96 0.52
CA GLY A 49 -8.54 -10.54 0.84
C GLY A 49 -7.20 -9.93 0.45
N LYS A 50 -6.41 -10.62 -0.36
CA LYS A 50 -5.12 -10.16 -0.88
C LYS A 50 -5.19 -9.92 -2.38
N LEU A 51 -4.43 -8.92 -2.81
CA LEU A 51 -4.14 -8.64 -4.21
C LEU A 51 -2.69 -9.06 -4.49
N TYR A 52 -2.51 -9.88 -5.53
CA TYR A 52 -1.20 -10.29 -6.04
C TYR A 52 -0.89 -9.45 -7.27
N GLY A 53 -0.09 -8.42 -7.08
CA GLY A 53 0.27 -7.48 -8.14
C GLY A 53 1.20 -8.06 -9.18
N ASN A 54 1.36 -7.34 -10.27
CA ASN A 54 2.38 -7.58 -11.28
C ASN A 54 3.18 -6.28 -11.52
N SER A 55 4.16 -6.31 -12.38
CA SER A 55 5.06 -5.18 -12.65
C SER A 55 4.38 -3.94 -13.27
N MET A 56 3.12 -4.06 -13.70
CA MET A 56 2.34 -2.97 -14.29
C MET A 56 1.46 -2.24 -13.26
N VAL A 57 1.32 -2.79 -12.05
CA VAL A 57 0.50 -2.17 -11.00
C VAL A 57 1.15 -0.88 -10.53
N GLN A 58 0.38 0.22 -10.57
CA GLN A 58 0.84 1.51 -10.06
C GLN A 58 0.64 1.59 -8.56
N GLU A 59 1.72 1.74 -7.84
CA GLU A 59 1.73 1.98 -6.39
C GLU A 59 1.66 3.47 -6.07
N PHE A 60 1.01 3.77 -4.95
CA PHE A 60 0.93 5.10 -4.36
C PHE A 60 1.41 5.07 -2.92
N LYS A 61 1.92 6.19 -2.46
CA LYS A 61 2.32 6.37 -1.06
C LYS A 61 1.41 7.42 -0.41
N LEU A 62 0.89 7.10 0.76
CA LEU A 62 0.02 7.98 1.52
C LEU A 62 0.83 8.86 2.47
N THR A 63 0.41 10.11 2.66
CA THR A 63 0.93 11.00 3.69
C THR A 63 -0.24 11.72 4.35
N LYS A 64 -0.42 11.53 5.65
CA LYS A 64 -1.46 12.21 6.42
C LYS A 64 -1.00 13.60 6.84
N ASN A 65 -1.85 14.59 6.64
CA ASN A 65 -1.62 15.97 7.05
C ASN A 65 -2.86 16.49 7.82
N THR A 66 -2.80 16.47 9.13
CA THR A 66 -3.91 16.83 10.02
C THR A 66 -5.18 16.03 9.72
N SER A 67 -6.12 16.59 8.95
CA SER A 67 -7.38 15.95 8.56
C SER A 67 -7.41 15.44 7.12
N ASP A 68 -6.44 15.83 6.31
CA ASP A 68 -6.37 15.50 4.88
C ASP A 68 -5.26 14.50 4.61
N TRP A 69 -5.29 13.94 3.40
CA TRP A 69 -4.26 13.06 2.87
C TRP A 69 -3.65 13.67 1.61
N TYR A 70 -2.36 13.40 1.40
CA TYR A 70 -1.70 13.50 0.11
C TYR A 70 -1.45 12.10 -0.43
N ILE A 71 -1.78 11.90 -1.68
CA ILE A 71 -1.56 10.65 -2.39
C ILE A 71 -0.50 10.92 -3.44
N ARG A 72 0.65 10.27 -3.37
CA ARG A 72 1.73 10.45 -4.33
C ARG A 72 2.10 9.14 -4.99
N TYR A 73 2.65 9.19 -6.18
CA TYR A 73 3.22 8.03 -6.82
C TYR A 73 4.36 7.46 -5.96
N ASN A 74 4.42 6.13 -5.83
CA ASN A 74 5.54 5.45 -5.16
C ASN A 74 6.72 5.28 -6.12
N THR A 75 7.17 6.39 -6.71
CA THR A 75 8.27 6.46 -7.67
C THR A 75 9.18 7.64 -7.34
N THR A 76 10.37 7.67 -7.93
CA THR A 76 11.25 8.85 -7.88
C THR A 76 10.57 10.01 -8.62
N GLY A 77 10.58 11.22 -8.06
CA GLY A 77 10.02 12.41 -8.70
C GLY A 77 8.87 13.08 -7.95
N HIS A 78 8.44 12.53 -6.82
CA HIS A 78 7.51 13.17 -5.86
C HIS A 78 6.27 13.83 -6.51
N LYS A 79 5.59 13.11 -7.41
CA LYS A 79 4.34 13.59 -8.00
C LYS A 79 3.16 13.20 -7.12
N TYR A 80 2.30 14.17 -6.84
CA TYR A 80 1.06 13.99 -6.09
C TYR A 80 -0.11 13.85 -7.03
N LEU A 81 -1.08 13.02 -6.69
CA LEU A 81 -2.37 13.01 -7.34
C LEU A 81 -3.09 14.32 -7.09
N CYS A 82 -3.77 14.83 -8.08
CA CYS A 82 -4.59 16.03 -7.97
C CYS A 82 -5.85 15.93 -8.83
N ALA A 83 -6.90 16.62 -8.39
CA ALA A 83 -8.05 16.87 -9.24
C ALA A 83 -7.71 17.91 -10.33
N THR A 84 -8.25 17.70 -11.52
CA THR A 84 -8.19 18.64 -12.63
C THR A 84 -9.58 18.84 -13.23
N SER A 85 -9.75 19.78 -14.14
CA SER A 85 -11.02 19.99 -14.86
C SER A 85 -11.47 18.80 -15.71
N SER A 86 -10.58 17.87 -16.01
CA SER A 86 -10.84 16.78 -16.97
C SER A 86 -10.70 15.38 -16.35
N GLY A 87 -10.34 15.28 -15.07
CA GLY A 87 -10.10 14.00 -14.42
C GLY A 87 -8.96 14.07 -13.39
N VAL A 88 -8.37 12.93 -13.04
CA VAL A 88 -7.22 12.86 -12.15
C VAL A 88 -5.94 13.24 -12.90
N GLY A 89 -5.13 14.09 -12.31
CA GLY A 89 -3.82 14.48 -12.82
C GLY A 89 -2.71 14.27 -11.81
N SER A 90 -1.53 14.79 -12.11
CA SER A 90 -0.41 14.80 -11.18
C SER A 90 0.32 16.14 -11.19
N THR A 91 0.86 16.51 -10.02
CA THR A 91 1.64 17.75 -9.83
C THR A 91 2.82 17.48 -8.89
N THR A 92 3.88 18.26 -9.04
CA THR A 92 5.01 18.26 -8.10
C THR A 92 4.81 19.26 -6.94
N LYS A 93 3.76 20.07 -7.02
CA LYS A 93 3.45 21.11 -6.02
C LYS A 93 2.31 20.66 -5.10
N ILE A 94 2.46 20.91 -3.81
CA ILE A 94 1.36 20.77 -2.85
C ILE A 94 0.54 22.04 -2.90
N ASP A 95 -0.60 21.99 -3.58
CA ASP A 95 -1.60 23.05 -3.65
C ASP A 95 -2.99 22.51 -3.25
N LYS A 96 -4.02 23.34 -3.32
CA LYS A 96 -5.38 22.97 -2.93
C LYS A 96 -5.97 21.77 -3.69
N ASN A 97 -5.43 21.41 -4.85
CA ASN A 97 -5.97 20.34 -5.67
C ASN A 97 -5.46 18.94 -5.26
N VAL A 98 -4.48 18.84 -4.33
CA VAL A 98 -3.91 17.57 -3.87
C VAL A 98 -4.46 17.09 -2.52
N PHE A 99 -5.20 17.95 -1.79
CA PHE A 99 -5.77 17.58 -0.50
C PHE A 99 -6.95 16.63 -0.69
N ALA A 100 -6.85 15.45 -0.14
CA ALA A 100 -7.87 14.41 -0.26
C ALA A 100 -8.39 13.96 1.10
N SER A 101 -9.69 13.69 1.19
CA SER A 101 -10.26 12.86 2.24
C SER A 101 -10.29 11.41 1.75
N ILE A 102 -10.08 10.47 2.67
CA ILE A 102 -10.23 9.04 2.42
C ILE A 102 -11.22 8.52 3.45
N ASN A 103 -12.26 7.82 2.99
CA ASN A 103 -13.18 7.05 3.82
C ASN A 103 -13.27 5.61 3.29
N ILE A 104 -13.54 4.66 4.18
CA ILE A 104 -13.73 3.25 3.81
C ILE A 104 -14.95 2.75 4.55
N GLU A 105 -15.93 2.23 3.81
CA GLU A 105 -17.18 1.70 4.34
C GLU A 105 -17.49 0.37 3.66
N GLY A 106 -17.68 -0.68 4.45
CA GLY A 106 -17.90 -2.04 3.92
C GLY A 106 -16.72 -2.60 3.11
N GLY A 107 -15.55 -1.98 3.20
CA GLY A 107 -14.35 -2.32 2.43
C GLY A 107 -14.21 -1.53 1.13
N ASP A 108 -15.22 -0.77 0.72
CA ASP A 108 -15.15 0.13 -0.42
C ASP A 108 -14.61 1.50 0.00
N ALA A 109 -13.75 2.06 -0.84
CA ALA A 109 -13.10 3.32 -0.56
C ALA A 109 -13.78 4.49 -1.28
N THR A 110 -13.80 5.62 -0.62
CA THR A 110 -14.12 6.93 -1.21
C THR A 110 -12.93 7.83 -1.05
N ILE A 111 -12.45 8.40 -2.13
CA ILE A 111 -11.39 9.44 -2.13
C ILE A 111 -11.95 10.68 -2.79
N GLN A 112 -11.97 11.79 -2.04
CA GLN A 112 -12.45 13.06 -2.53
C GLN A 112 -11.37 14.14 -2.35
N PHE A 113 -11.06 14.88 -3.42
CA PHE A 113 -10.18 16.05 -3.36
C PHE A 113 -10.97 17.24 -2.80
N THR A 114 -10.77 17.56 -1.53
CA THR A 114 -11.68 18.38 -0.72
C THR A 114 -11.54 19.89 -0.92
N LYS A 115 -10.37 20.36 -1.36
CA LYS A 115 -10.07 21.81 -1.47
C LYS A 115 -9.95 22.31 -2.92
N THR A 116 -10.21 21.43 -3.87
CA THR A 116 -10.19 21.79 -5.29
C THR A 116 -11.42 22.61 -5.67
N ARG A 117 -11.28 23.41 -6.73
CA ARG A 117 -12.40 24.12 -7.37
C ARG A 117 -13.11 23.33 -8.46
N TYR A 118 -12.61 22.14 -8.75
CA TYR A 118 -13.13 21.31 -9.84
C TYR A 118 -14.24 20.39 -9.33
N ASP A 119 -15.32 20.26 -10.11
CA ASP A 119 -16.43 19.35 -9.83
C ASP A 119 -16.01 17.87 -9.98
N ASN A 120 -14.99 17.62 -10.81
CA ASN A 120 -14.33 16.31 -10.96
C ASN A 120 -13.38 16.06 -9.78
N ASN A 121 -13.91 15.79 -8.59
CA ASN A 121 -13.14 15.70 -7.36
C ASN A 121 -13.24 14.35 -6.64
N ASN A 122 -14.13 13.46 -7.09
CA ASN A 122 -14.25 12.12 -6.54
C ASN A 122 -13.50 11.11 -7.41
N PHE A 123 -12.54 10.42 -6.81
CA PHE A 123 -11.84 9.33 -7.49
C PHE A 123 -12.73 8.10 -7.53
N ALA A 124 -12.87 7.47 -8.68
CA ALA A 124 -13.73 6.33 -8.89
C ALA A 124 -13.20 5.41 -10.00
N PHE A 125 -13.73 4.21 -10.05
CA PHE A 125 -13.48 3.23 -11.12
C PHE A 125 -14.58 3.33 -12.19
N SER A 126 -14.21 3.16 -13.46
CA SER A 126 -15.13 3.02 -14.57
C SER A 126 -15.23 1.58 -15.02
N PRO A 127 -16.32 0.87 -14.71
CA PRO A 127 -16.47 -0.54 -15.09
C PRO A 127 -16.59 -0.74 -16.60
N THR A 128 -17.12 0.24 -17.34
CA THR A 128 -17.29 0.14 -18.80
C THR A 128 -15.99 0.39 -19.55
N GLY A 129 -15.14 1.31 -19.05
CA GLY A 129 -13.88 1.66 -19.69
C GLY A 129 -12.65 1.00 -19.09
N LEU A 130 -12.80 0.29 -17.96
CA LEU A 130 -11.71 -0.30 -17.18
C LEU A 130 -10.57 0.69 -16.90
N PHE A 131 -10.91 1.81 -16.25
CA PHE A 131 -9.94 2.83 -15.84
C PHE A 131 -10.37 3.50 -14.52
N PHE A 132 -9.43 4.22 -13.88
CA PHE A 132 -9.67 5.00 -12.66
C PHE A 132 -9.44 6.49 -12.95
N SER A 133 -10.32 7.34 -12.47
CA SER A 133 -10.21 8.79 -12.64
C SER A 133 -11.08 9.55 -11.63
N THR A 134 -11.11 10.88 -11.75
CA THR A 134 -12.03 11.77 -11.01
C THR A 134 -13.09 12.37 -11.92
N ASN A 135 -13.58 11.67 -12.92
CA ASN A 135 -14.58 12.20 -13.82
C ASN A 135 -15.99 12.16 -13.21
N THR A 136 -16.77 13.24 -13.37
CA THR A 136 -18.20 13.26 -13.01
C THR A 136 -18.95 12.23 -13.85
N GLY A 137 -19.71 11.38 -13.20
CA GLY A 137 -20.44 10.28 -13.86
C GLY A 137 -19.78 8.92 -13.75
N MET A 138 -18.57 8.82 -13.20
CA MET A 138 -17.99 7.55 -12.77
C MET A 138 -18.52 7.22 -11.37
N GLN A 139 -19.07 6.03 -11.21
CA GLN A 139 -19.69 5.59 -9.94
C GLN A 139 -19.30 4.17 -9.56
N GLY A 140 -18.24 3.65 -10.16
CA GLY A 140 -17.74 2.33 -9.83
C GLY A 140 -16.97 2.35 -8.52
N ASP A 141 -17.27 1.41 -7.64
CA ASP A 141 -16.58 1.22 -6.37
C ASP A 141 -15.14 0.78 -6.62
N PHE A 142 -14.29 1.06 -5.67
CA PHE A 142 -12.92 0.55 -5.64
C PHE A 142 -12.48 0.33 -4.19
N GLN A 143 -11.43 -0.44 -4.02
CA GLN A 143 -10.87 -0.79 -2.72
C GLN A 143 -9.42 -0.33 -2.63
N ILE A 144 -8.94 -0.12 -1.42
CA ILE A 144 -7.54 0.18 -1.11
C ILE A 144 -6.87 -1.08 -0.60
N TYR A 145 -5.74 -1.42 -1.19
CA TYR A 145 -4.90 -2.53 -0.78
C TYR A 145 -3.53 -2.01 -0.37
N ARG A 146 -3.06 -2.39 0.82
CA ARG A 146 -1.77 -1.98 1.38
C ARG A 146 -0.71 -3.03 1.12
N LEU A 147 0.47 -2.61 0.71
CA LEU A 147 1.63 -3.48 0.48
C LEU A 147 2.05 -4.17 1.79
N ILE A 148 2.08 -5.51 1.77
CA ILE A 148 2.59 -6.33 2.87
C ILE A 148 3.87 -7.07 2.50
N GLN A 149 4.12 -7.29 1.20
CA GLN A 149 5.34 -7.91 0.71
C GLN A 149 5.72 -7.31 -0.65
N GLY A 150 6.90 -6.70 -0.72
CA GLY A 150 7.44 -6.15 -1.97
C GLY A 150 7.88 -7.24 -2.95
N SER A 151 8.08 -6.85 -4.21
CA SER A 151 8.51 -7.74 -5.31
C SER A 151 9.86 -8.43 -5.07
N ASN A 152 10.69 -7.94 -4.15
CA ASN A 152 12.02 -8.47 -3.86
C ASN A 152 12.02 -9.59 -2.79
N GLY A 153 10.85 -10.11 -2.41
CA GLY A 153 10.75 -11.22 -1.45
C GLY A 153 11.18 -10.88 -0.01
N ILE A 154 11.60 -9.64 0.25
CA ILE A 154 11.86 -9.18 1.61
C ILE A 154 10.50 -8.73 2.16
N SER A 155 9.77 -9.68 2.76
CA SER A 155 8.68 -9.32 3.64
C SER A 155 9.25 -8.39 4.72
N ASN A 156 8.61 -7.25 4.97
CA ASN A 156 8.66 -6.68 6.29
C ASN A 156 8.13 -7.80 7.21
N ALA A 157 9.05 -8.54 7.79
CA ALA A 157 8.69 -9.56 8.74
C ALA A 157 7.86 -8.82 9.80
N ILE A 158 6.55 -9.10 9.83
CA ILE A 158 5.84 -9.05 11.08
C ILE A 158 6.69 -9.97 11.93
N VAL A 159 7.46 -9.39 12.83
CA VAL A 159 8.10 -10.13 13.90
C VAL A 159 6.91 -10.56 14.75
N ASP A 160 6.24 -11.65 14.35
CA ASP A 160 5.57 -12.47 15.34
C ASP A 160 6.63 -12.65 16.41
N GLU A 161 6.36 -12.12 17.60
CA GLU A 161 7.20 -12.39 18.75
C GLU A 161 7.18 -13.91 18.94
N LYS A 162 8.09 -14.57 18.21
CA LYS A 162 8.35 -15.98 18.38
C LYS A 162 8.71 -16.13 19.85
N PRO A 163 7.99 -16.94 20.62
CA PRO A 163 8.29 -17.11 22.02
C PRO A 163 9.79 -17.34 22.15
N ALA A 164 10.44 -16.58 23.04
CA ALA A 164 11.89 -16.56 23.18
C ALA A 164 12.42 -17.99 23.21
N ASP A 165 13.15 -18.39 22.19
CA ASP A 165 13.77 -19.69 22.11
C ASP A 165 14.97 -19.69 23.08
N ASN A 166 14.76 -20.19 24.26
CA ASN A 166 15.80 -20.22 25.31
C ASN A 166 16.94 -21.20 25.03
N ARG A 167 16.92 -21.90 23.89
CA ARG A 167 17.99 -22.80 23.51
C ARG A 167 19.28 -22.02 23.20
N MET A 168 20.39 -22.52 23.69
CA MET A 168 21.72 -21.98 23.43
C MET A 168 22.46 -22.88 22.44
N PHE A 169 23.24 -22.27 21.55
CA PHE A 169 24.04 -22.97 20.56
C PHE A 169 25.49 -22.48 20.64
N ASN A 170 26.45 -23.40 20.49
CA ASN A 170 27.85 -23.04 20.34
C ASN A 170 28.15 -22.51 18.93
N LEU A 171 29.38 -22.10 18.65
CA LEU A 171 29.77 -21.57 17.33
C LEU A 171 29.72 -22.62 16.21
N ALA A 172 29.69 -23.90 16.55
CA ALA A 172 29.50 -24.99 15.59
C ALA A 172 28.02 -25.29 15.31
N GLY A 173 27.07 -24.53 15.90
CA GLY A 173 25.64 -24.74 15.71
C GLY A 173 25.04 -25.87 16.54
N GLN A 174 25.79 -26.45 17.45
CA GLN A 174 25.30 -27.52 18.33
C GLN A 174 24.60 -26.93 19.55
N GLN A 175 23.43 -27.47 19.92
CA GLN A 175 22.73 -27.04 21.11
C GLN A 175 23.54 -27.42 22.35
N VAL A 176 23.67 -26.50 23.31
CA VAL A 176 24.45 -26.67 24.54
C VAL A 176 23.60 -26.35 25.77
N GLY A 177 23.93 -26.99 26.87
CA GLY A 177 23.26 -26.83 28.15
C GLY A 177 23.86 -25.68 29.00
N ASP A 178 23.33 -25.59 30.24
CA ASP A 178 23.74 -24.52 31.17
C ASP A 178 25.15 -24.68 31.71
N ASP A 179 25.72 -25.85 31.65
CA ASP A 179 27.08 -26.18 32.08
C ASP A 179 28.17 -25.87 31.01
N TYR A 180 27.75 -25.53 29.80
CA TYR A 180 28.70 -25.20 28.72
C TYR A 180 29.47 -23.92 29.02
N LYS A 181 30.80 -23.98 28.85
CA LYS A 181 31.71 -22.81 28.97
C LYS A 181 32.25 -22.44 27.61
N GLY A 182 32.10 -21.19 27.25
CA GLY A 182 32.55 -20.70 25.96
C GLY A 182 31.56 -19.71 25.31
N ILE A 183 31.74 -19.48 24.02
CA ILE A 183 30.87 -18.57 23.28
C ILE A 183 29.57 -19.30 22.89
N VAL A 184 28.45 -18.73 23.26
CA VAL A 184 27.10 -19.21 22.91
C VAL A 184 26.28 -18.16 22.16
N ILE A 185 25.35 -18.66 21.36
CA ILE A 185 24.35 -17.87 20.66
C ILE A 185 22.98 -18.25 21.20
N GLN A 186 22.22 -17.26 21.68
CA GLN A 186 20.84 -17.42 22.15
C GLN A 186 20.01 -16.22 21.68
N ASN A 187 18.86 -16.47 21.10
CA ASN A 187 17.99 -15.42 20.55
C ASN A 187 18.73 -14.46 19.59
N GLY A 188 19.62 -15.00 18.76
CA GLY A 188 20.43 -14.21 17.82
C GLY A 188 21.52 -13.35 18.43
N LYS A 189 21.72 -13.40 19.77
CA LYS A 189 22.76 -12.67 20.49
C LYS A 189 23.90 -13.60 20.87
N LYS A 190 25.15 -13.12 20.71
CA LYS A 190 26.37 -13.82 21.02
C LYS A 190 26.92 -13.31 22.36
N PHE A 191 27.24 -14.22 23.28
CA PHE A 191 27.87 -13.87 24.55
C PHE A 191 28.79 -15.00 25.07
N MET A 192 29.65 -14.67 26.03
CA MET A 192 30.57 -15.61 26.66
C MET A 192 29.93 -16.16 27.93
N LYS A 193 29.81 -17.48 28.00
CA LYS A 193 29.40 -18.20 29.21
C LYS A 193 30.65 -18.69 29.97
N LYS A 194 30.80 -18.27 31.22
CA LYS A 194 31.95 -18.55 32.07
C LYS A 194 31.79 -19.84 32.86
#